data_de83bff1a461c7854fb1b8c51798c65d
#
_entry.id   de83bff1a461c7854fb1b8c51798c65d
#
_cell.length_a   1.000
_cell.length_b   1.000
_cell.length_c   1.000
_cell.angle_alpha   90.00
_cell.angle_beta   90.00
_cell.angle_gamma   90.00
#
_symmetry.space_group_name_H-M   'P 1'
#
loop_
_entity.id
_entity.type
_entity.pdbx_description
1 polymer ?
#
loop_
_entity_poly.entity_id
_entity_poly.type
_entity_poly.pdbx_seq_one_letter_code
_entity_poly.pdbx_strand_id
1 'polypeptide(L)'
;MAKEAKAQSLETTTGTQAALSGSEALATVSASAGHPTLNTKPLFKLMVEKKASDLFFTSNAPIKIKIEGQILPVNRQVLTPETVKQTAFAIMSPEQREYFTREFELDFAVSEPGLGRFRVNVFMQRGYPAMVMRYITADMPRLDALGLPEVCADLVLLKRGLLLMVGATGSGKSTTLAAMLNFRNENVSDHIVTIEDPIEFLHTNKRSIVNQREVGLDTRSYTRALRGVVRAAPDVILIGEIRDRESMETAINLAGTGHLVLATMHANNCA
;
A
#
# COMPACT_ATOMS: atom_id res chain seq x y z
N MET A 1 32.53 -24.89 -56.12
CA MET A 1 32.04 -23.51 -55.82
C MET A 1 31.64 -23.43 -54.36
N ALA A 2 32.50 -22.91 -53.52
CA ALA A 2 32.37 -22.79 -52.09
C ALA A 2 31.53 -21.56 -51.79
N LYS A 3 30.54 -21.69 -50.87
CA LYS A 3 29.88 -20.58 -50.24
C LYS A 3 30.38 -20.48 -48.81
N GLU A 4 31.16 -19.45 -48.54
CA GLU A 4 31.62 -19.04 -47.23
C GLU A 4 30.41 -18.57 -46.41
N ALA A 5 30.18 -19.19 -45.24
CA ALA A 5 29.24 -18.72 -44.25
C ALA A 5 30.01 -17.82 -43.25
N LYS A 6 29.66 -16.57 -43.26
CA LYS A 6 30.17 -15.52 -42.38
C LYS A 6 29.54 -15.69 -40.98
N ALA A 7 30.31 -16.14 -40.01
CA ALA A 7 29.92 -16.13 -38.59
C ALA A 7 29.99 -14.69 -38.08
N GLN A 8 28.84 -14.10 -37.75
CA GLN A 8 28.74 -12.86 -36.97
C GLN A 8 28.86 -13.20 -35.49
N SER A 9 29.91 -12.70 -34.86
CA SER A 9 30.12 -12.69 -33.43
C SER A 9 29.08 -11.82 -32.75
N LEU A 10 28.23 -12.42 -31.89
CA LEU A 10 27.41 -11.71 -30.96
C LEU A 10 28.30 -11.15 -29.84
N GLU A 11 28.57 -9.87 -29.90
CA GLU A 11 29.11 -9.13 -28.75
C GLU A 11 28.06 -9.10 -27.62
N THR A 12 28.34 -9.82 -26.56
CA THR A 12 27.60 -9.74 -25.28
C THR A 12 27.88 -8.38 -24.64
N THR A 13 26.96 -7.45 -24.81
CA THR A 13 26.97 -6.19 -24.09
C THR A 13 26.60 -6.47 -22.64
N THR A 14 27.58 -6.65 -21.78
CA THR A 14 27.44 -6.60 -20.32
C THR A 14 27.06 -5.19 -19.92
N GLY A 15 25.77 -4.92 -19.87
CA GLY A 15 25.21 -3.68 -19.30
C GLY A 15 25.51 -3.65 -17.83
N THR A 16 26.52 -2.88 -17.43
CA THR A 16 26.77 -2.51 -16.04
C THR A 16 25.61 -1.65 -15.59
N GLN A 17 24.65 -2.25 -14.84
CA GLN A 17 23.60 -1.48 -14.18
C GLN A 17 24.26 -0.53 -13.18
N ALA A 18 24.26 0.76 -13.51
CA ALA A 18 24.77 1.81 -12.64
C ALA A 18 23.88 1.88 -11.38
N ALA A 19 24.49 1.82 -10.20
CA ALA A 19 23.82 2.17 -8.95
C ALA A 19 23.37 3.63 -8.98
N LEU A 20 22.24 3.94 -8.37
CA LEU A 20 21.71 5.31 -8.35
C LEU A 20 22.75 6.28 -7.75
N SER A 21 23.06 7.36 -8.47
CA SER A 21 23.96 8.42 -7.99
C SER A 21 23.36 9.10 -6.74
N GLY A 22 24.09 9.12 -5.64
CA GLY A 22 23.65 9.63 -4.34
C GLY A 22 23.67 8.59 -3.21
N SER A 23 24.16 7.36 -3.49
CA SER A 23 24.04 6.21 -2.58
C SER A 23 24.99 6.19 -1.38
N GLU A 24 26.02 7.03 -1.32
CA GLU A 24 27.02 6.98 -0.24
C GLU A 24 26.49 7.48 1.12
N ALA A 25 25.44 8.31 1.10
CA ALA A 25 24.83 8.82 2.34
C ALA A 25 23.72 7.91 2.93
N LEU A 26 23.33 6.83 2.22
CA LEU A 26 22.12 6.06 2.53
C LEU A 26 22.33 4.87 3.45
N ALA A 27 23.56 4.50 3.77
CA ALA A 27 23.87 3.35 4.60
C ALA A 27 24.65 3.74 5.85
N THR A 28 24.12 4.63 6.69
CA THR A 28 24.61 4.74 8.06
C THR A 28 24.14 3.53 8.85
N VAL A 29 25.02 2.53 8.96
CA VAL A 29 24.85 1.41 9.88
C VAL A 29 24.99 1.96 11.29
N SER A 30 23.89 2.07 12.02
CA SER A 30 23.92 2.34 13.46
C SER A 30 24.32 1.05 14.16
N ALA A 31 25.55 0.97 14.65
CA ALA A 31 26.01 -0.13 15.49
C ALA A 31 25.57 0.10 16.94
N SER A 32 24.38 -0.41 17.29
CA SER A 32 24.02 -0.60 18.70
C SER A 32 24.17 -2.06 19.07
N ALA A 33 25.01 -2.34 20.07
CA ALA A 33 25.17 -3.63 20.73
C ALA A 33 25.30 -4.87 19.80
N GLY A 34 26.32 -4.90 18.96
CA GLY A 34 26.81 -6.15 18.34
C GLY A 34 26.20 -6.56 16.99
N HIS A 35 25.08 -6.01 16.55
CA HIS A 35 24.46 -6.36 15.27
C HIS A 35 24.15 -5.12 14.42
N PRO A 36 24.51 -5.10 13.11
CA PRO A 36 24.28 -3.93 12.26
C PRO A 36 22.78 -3.80 11.93
N THR A 37 22.17 -2.72 12.43
CA THR A 37 20.80 -2.33 12.08
C THR A 37 20.84 -1.17 11.11
N LEU A 38 20.10 -1.25 10.01
CA LEU A 38 20.02 -0.15 9.04
C LEU A 38 19.01 0.91 9.51
N ASN A 39 19.38 2.17 9.34
CA ASN A 39 18.42 3.27 9.49
C ASN A 39 17.50 3.29 8.28
N THR A 40 16.18 3.09 8.48
CA THR A 40 15.18 3.06 7.41
C THR A 40 14.72 4.44 6.95
N LYS A 41 14.90 5.50 7.77
CA LYS A 41 14.44 6.86 7.42
C LYS A 41 15.01 7.42 6.11
N PRO A 42 16.34 7.32 5.83
CA PRO A 42 16.88 7.75 4.54
C PRO A 42 16.31 6.96 3.37
N LEU A 43 15.96 5.69 3.59
CA LEU A 43 15.37 4.83 2.56
C LEU A 43 13.91 5.22 2.29
N PHE A 44 13.14 5.56 3.30
CA PHE A 44 11.79 6.12 3.14
C PHE A 44 11.82 7.44 2.37
N LYS A 45 12.76 8.33 2.73
CA LYS A 45 12.97 9.58 2.00
C LYS A 45 13.30 9.34 0.53
N LEU A 46 14.19 8.39 0.24
CA LEU A 46 14.53 7.99 -1.13
C LEU A 46 13.29 7.47 -1.90
N MET A 47 12.44 6.65 -1.26
CA MET A 47 11.20 6.16 -1.88
C MET A 47 10.31 7.32 -2.32
N VAL A 48 10.09 8.28 -1.44
CA VAL A 48 9.25 9.46 -1.72
C VAL A 48 9.86 10.32 -2.83
N GLU A 49 11.15 10.67 -2.74
CA GLU A 49 11.85 11.51 -3.72
C GLU A 49 11.90 10.90 -5.12
N LYS A 50 12.05 9.57 -5.20
CA LYS A 50 12.12 8.83 -6.47
C LYS A 50 10.76 8.34 -6.95
N LYS A 51 9.66 8.64 -6.23
CA LYS A 51 8.31 8.13 -6.51
C LYS A 51 8.31 6.60 -6.66
N ALA A 52 9.08 5.93 -5.80
CA ALA A 52 9.22 4.49 -5.85
C ALA A 52 7.99 3.81 -5.22
N SER A 53 7.55 2.70 -5.81
CA SER A 53 6.43 1.92 -5.28
C SER A 53 6.85 1.01 -4.13
N ASP A 54 7.98 0.32 -4.27
CA ASP A 54 8.38 -0.73 -3.33
C ASP A 54 9.90 -0.67 -3.05
N LEU A 55 10.28 -1.10 -1.84
CA LEU A 55 11.64 -1.32 -1.38
C LEU A 55 11.78 -2.75 -0.88
N PHE A 56 12.83 -3.44 -1.31
CA PHE A 56 13.03 -4.86 -1.04
C PHE A 56 14.29 -5.08 -0.21
N PHE A 57 14.13 -5.76 0.93
CA PHE A 57 15.21 -6.25 1.78
C PHE A 57 15.21 -7.78 1.72
N THR A 58 16.18 -8.34 1.06
CA THR A 58 16.33 -9.79 0.94
C THR A 58 17.69 -10.20 1.45
N SER A 59 17.72 -11.24 2.28
CA SER A 59 18.97 -11.80 2.79
C SER A 59 19.86 -12.26 1.63
N ASN A 60 21.16 -12.00 1.75
CA ASN A 60 22.19 -12.28 0.77
C ASN A 60 22.02 -11.52 -0.58
N ALA A 61 21.37 -10.36 -0.53
CA ALA A 61 21.22 -9.47 -1.68
C ALA A 61 21.36 -8.00 -1.25
N PRO A 62 21.68 -7.08 -2.17
CA PRO A 62 21.61 -5.65 -1.87
C PRO A 62 20.14 -5.20 -1.76
N ILE A 63 19.93 -4.07 -1.05
CA ILE A 63 18.62 -3.41 -1.03
C ILE A 63 18.26 -3.02 -2.46
N LYS A 64 17.03 -3.33 -2.86
CA LYS A 64 16.48 -2.95 -4.16
C LYS A 64 15.27 -2.06 -4.02
N ILE A 65 15.08 -1.18 -4.99
CA ILE A 65 13.97 -0.23 -5.06
C ILE A 65 13.25 -0.40 -6.40
N LYS A 66 11.92 -0.29 -6.39
CA LYS A 66 11.11 -0.37 -7.62
C LYS A 66 10.62 1.02 -8.01
N ILE A 67 11.04 1.48 -9.18
CA ILE A 67 10.70 2.78 -9.76
C ILE A 67 10.14 2.52 -11.15
N GLU A 68 8.95 3.01 -11.45
CA GLU A 68 8.27 2.83 -12.76
C GLU A 68 8.28 1.37 -13.25
N GLY A 69 8.07 0.43 -12.34
CA GLY A 69 8.05 -1.01 -12.63
C GLY A 69 9.42 -1.68 -12.70
N GLN A 70 10.53 -0.92 -12.73
CA GLN A 70 11.89 -1.45 -12.78
C GLN A 70 12.48 -1.63 -11.38
N ILE A 71 13.14 -2.75 -11.13
CA ILE A 71 13.81 -3.05 -9.87
C ILE A 71 15.30 -2.74 -10.00
N LEU A 72 15.77 -1.73 -9.27
CA LEU A 72 17.14 -1.21 -9.29
C LEU A 72 17.81 -1.42 -7.93
N PRO A 73 19.12 -1.66 -7.85
CA PRO A 73 19.85 -1.70 -6.59
C PRO A 73 19.99 -0.27 -6.03
N VAL A 74 19.73 -0.10 -4.72
CA VAL A 74 19.97 1.15 -4.01
C VAL A 74 21.47 1.37 -3.81
N ASN A 75 22.17 0.30 -3.43
CA ASN A 75 23.61 0.27 -3.26
C ASN A 75 24.17 -1.12 -3.63
N ARG A 76 25.47 -1.32 -3.43
CA ARG A 76 26.14 -2.61 -3.68
C ARG A 76 26.31 -3.48 -2.43
N GLN A 77 25.92 -2.98 -1.26
CA GLN A 77 26.07 -3.69 0.00
C GLN A 77 25.09 -4.87 0.09
N VAL A 78 25.64 -6.08 0.20
CA VAL A 78 24.86 -7.30 0.40
C VAL A 78 24.44 -7.40 1.86
N LEU A 79 23.14 -7.57 2.10
CA LEU A 79 22.57 -7.72 3.44
C LEU A 79 22.78 -9.13 3.98
N THR A 80 23.24 -9.25 5.22
CA THR A 80 23.21 -10.52 5.94
C THR A 80 21.81 -10.82 6.44
N PRO A 81 21.44 -12.10 6.69
CA PRO A 81 20.18 -12.46 7.31
C PRO A 81 19.90 -11.71 8.62
N GLU A 82 20.93 -11.57 9.43
CA GLU A 82 20.83 -10.87 10.72
C GLU A 82 20.57 -9.37 10.53
N THR A 83 21.21 -8.73 9.57
CA THR A 83 20.95 -7.32 9.24
C THR A 83 19.49 -7.10 8.82
N VAL A 84 18.92 -7.98 7.99
CA VAL A 84 17.52 -7.89 7.58
C VAL A 84 16.60 -8.06 8.79
N LYS A 85 16.84 -9.07 9.63
CA LYS A 85 16.07 -9.33 10.84
C LYS A 85 16.11 -8.16 11.82
N GLN A 86 17.28 -7.65 12.13
CA GLN A 86 17.43 -6.53 13.06
C GLN A 86 16.82 -5.25 12.53
N THR A 87 16.91 -5.00 11.22
CA THR A 87 16.26 -3.85 10.59
C THR A 87 14.74 -3.96 10.68
N ALA A 88 14.16 -5.15 10.40
CA ALA A 88 12.74 -5.38 10.57
C ALA A 88 12.30 -5.22 12.04
N PHE A 89 13.06 -5.78 12.97
CA PHE A 89 12.76 -5.68 14.41
C PHE A 89 12.85 -4.24 14.93
N ALA A 90 13.73 -3.41 14.37
CA ALA A 90 13.87 -2.01 14.77
C ALA A 90 12.61 -1.17 14.50
N ILE A 91 11.80 -1.56 13.53
CA ILE A 91 10.55 -0.86 13.16
C ILE A 91 9.29 -1.57 13.67
N MET A 92 9.42 -2.70 14.36
CA MET A 92 8.33 -3.46 14.98
C MET A 92 8.15 -3.12 16.46
N SER A 93 6.89 -3.16 16.93
CA SER A 93 6.61 -3.19 18.37
C SER A 93 7.06 -4.53 19.01
N PRO A 94 7.18 -4.60 20.34
CA PRO A 94 7.48 -5.87 21.02
C PRO A 94 6.50 -6.99 20.67
N GLU A 95 5.19 -6.69 20.63
CA GLU A 95 4.13 -7.63 20.32
C GLU A 95 4.22 -8.10 18.85
N GLN A 96 4.57 -7.20 17.93
CA GLN A 96 4.78 -7.52 16.51
C GLN A 96 5.98 -8.46 16.31
N ARG A 97 7.06 -8.26 17.07
CA ARG A 97 8.25 -9.16 17.03
C ARG A 97 7.90 -10.55 17.53
N GLU A 98 7.15 -10.66 18.63
CA GLU A 98 6.68 -11.93 19.17
C GLU A 98 5.77 -12.64 18.16
N TYR A 99 4.81 -11.94 17.57
CA TYR A 99 3.92 -12.47 16.54
C TYR A 99 4.71 -13.00 15.33
N PHE A 100 5.62 -12.19 14.77
CA PHE A 100 6.44 -12.59 13.63
C PHE A 100 7.33 -13.80 13.94
N THR A 101 7.87 -13.89 15.14
CA THR A 101 8.71 -15.03 15.56
C THR A 101 7.92 -16.34 15.61
N ARG A 102 6.61 -16.26 15.89
CA ARG A 102 5.72 -17.41 15.96
C ARG A 102 5.11 -17.79 14.60
N GLU A 103 4.65 -16.79 13.84
CA GLU A 103 3.85 -17.00 12.61
C GLU A 103 4.69 -16.93 11.33
N PHE A 104 5.95 -16.44 11.39
CA PHE A 104 6.88 -16.28 10.26
C PHE A 104 6.45 -15.29 9.18
N GLU A 105 5.36 -14.58 9.38
CA GLU A 105 4.82 -13.55 8.50
C GLU A 105 4.13 -12.47 9.31
N LEU A 106 4.29 -11.21 8.89
CA LEU A 106 3.61 -10.08 9.51
C LEU A 106 3.46 -8.93 8.53
N ASP A 107 2.23 -8.44 8.40
CA ASP A 107 1.90 -7.17 7.75
C ASP A 107 1.66 -6.09 8.81
N PHE A 108 2.25 -4.92 8.62
CA PHE A 108 2.02 -3.76 9.49
C PHE A 108 2.33 -2.47 8.74
N ALA A 109 1.99 -1.33 9.33
CA ALA A 109 2.30 -0.03 8.75
C ALA A 109 3.24 0.78 9.65
N VAL A 110 4.11 1.55 9.02
CA VAL A 110 4.98 2.54 9.64
C VAL A 110 4.61 3.91 9.12
N SER A 111 4.35 4.87 10.01
CA SER A 111 4.15 6.26 9.65
C SER A 111 5.38 7.06 10.02
N GLU A 112 5.99 7.73 9.04
CA GLU A 112 7.14 8.60 9.28
C GLU A 112 6.70 10.06 9.08
N PRO A 113 6.79 10.89 10.13
CA PRO A 113 6.39 12.30 10.06
C PRO A 113 7.08 13.05 8.91
N GLY A 114 6.29 13.74 8.08
CA GLY A 114 6.78 14.50 6.93
C GLY A 114 7.10 13.69 5.68
N LEU A 115 7.07 12.35 5.75
CA LEU A 115 7.30 11.48 4.59
C LEU A 115 6.05 10.71 4.16
N GLY A 116 5.20 10.28 5.12
CA GLY A 116 3.98 9.55 4.81
C GLY A 116 3.92 8.18 5.50
N ARG A 117 3.12 7.28 4.95
CA ARG A 117 2.86 5.93 5.47
C ARG A 117 3.48 4.88 4.57
N PHE A 118 4.02 3.84 5.19
CA PHE A 118 4.66 2.72 4.50
C PHE A 118 4.04 1.41 5.03
N ARG A 119 3.48 0.61 4.12
CA ARG A 119 3.10 -0.77 4.44
C ARG A 119 4.35 -1.62 4.43
N VAL A 120 4.51 -2.45 5.43
CA VAL A 120 5.65 -3.35 5.60
C VAL A 120 5.14 -4.78 5.70
N ASN A 121 5.57 -5.63 4.79
CA ASN A 121 5.39 -7.08 4.89
C ASN A 121 6.75 -7.71 5.21
N VAL A 122 6.82 -8.44 6.31
CA VAL A 122 8.00 -9.22 6.71
C VAL A 122 7.64 -10.69 6.72
N PHE A 123 8.45 -11.52 6.09
CA PHE A 123 8.21 -12.95 5.97
C PHE A 123 9.50 -13.77 5.97
N MET A 124 9.37 -15.06 6.29
CA MET A 124 10.49 -15.99 6.21
C MET A 124 10.53 -16.65 4.83
N GLN A 125 11.72 -16.73 4.23
CA GLN A 125 11.99 -17.47 3.00
C GLN A 125 13.26 -18.31 3.14
N ARG A 126 13.21 -19.61 2.85
CA ARG A 126 14.37 -20.52 2.94
C ARG A 126 15.12 -20.44 4.27
N GLY A 127 14.41 -20.21 5.38
CA GLY A 127 14.99 -20.03 6.71
C GLY A 127 15.58 -18.66 6.98
N TYR A 128 15.48 -17.69 6.07
CA TYR A 128 15.97 -16.33 6.21
C TYR A 128 14.85 -15.30 6.14
N PRO A 129 14.94 -14.19 6.89
CA PRO A 129 13.96 -13.12 6.81
C PRO A 129 14.08 -12.34 5.49
N ALA A 130 12.97 -11.88 4.99
CA ALA A 130 12.85 -10.89 3.94
C ALA A 130 11.81 -9.84 4.33
N MET A 131 11.91 -8.65 3.76
CA MET A 131 10.98 -7.56 4.04
C MET A 131 10.73 -6.76 2.77
N VAL A 132 9.47 -6.42 2.52
CA VAL A 132 9.04 -5.53 1.45
C VAL A 132 8.33 -4.35 2.08
N MET A 133 8.72 -3.15 1.69
CA MET A 133 8.07 -1.91 2.11
C MET A 133 7.41 -1.26 0.90
N ARG A 134 6.14 -0.89 1.01
CA ARG A 134 5.39 -0.17 -0.02
C ARG A 134 5.03 1.23 0.46
N TYR A 135 5.32 2.23 -0.33
CA TYR A 135 4.90 3.60 -0.04
C TYR A 135 3.41 3.76 -0.33
N ILE A 136 2.68 4.26 0.66
CA ILE A 136 1.28 4.65 0.52
C ILE A 136 1.27 6.16 0.27
N THR A 137 0.96 6.52 -0.96
CA THR A 137 1.00 7.93 -1.38
C THR A 137 0.01 8.78 -0.60
N ALA A 138 0.44 9.97 -0.22
CA ALA A 138 -0.44 11.01 0.30
C ALA A 138 -1.08 11.85 -0.83
N ASP A 139 -0.62 11.68 -2.08
CA ASP A 139 -1.16 12.40 -3.22
C ASP A 139 -2.55 11.86 -3.55
N MET A 140 -3.56 12.63 -3.14
CA MET A 140 -4.96 12.29 -3.35
C MET A 140 -5.36 12.61 -4.80
N PRO A 141 -5.88 11.63 -5.56
CA PRO A 141 -6.32 11.89 -6.92
C PRO A 141 -7.51 12.86 -6.92
N ARG A 142 -7.51 13.79 -7.87
CA ARG A 142 -8.62 14.71 -8.07
C ARG A 142 -9.64 14.07 -9.02
N LEU A 143 -10.93 14.21 -8.67
CA LEU A 143 -12.01 13.59 -9.44
C LEU A 143 -12.06 14.10 -10.88
N ASP A 144 -11.85 15.41 -11.09
CA ASP A 144 -11.82 16.08 -12.38
C ASP A 144 -10.62 15.71 -13.27
N ALA A 145 -9.54 15.19 -12.66
CA ALA A 145 -8.31 14.81 -13.38
C ALA A 145 -8.31 13.36 -13.88
N LEU A 146 -9.30 12.55 -13.48
CA LEU A 146 -9.35 11.11 -13.80
C LEU A 146 -10.11 10.78 -15.09
N GLY A 147 -10.71 11.77 -15.78
CA GLY A 147 -11.50 11.55 -16.98
C GLY A 147 -12.76 10.71 -16.76
N LEU A 148 -13.30 10.72 -15.54
CA LEU A 148 -14.50 10.00 -15.16
C LEU A 148 -15.76 10.73 -15.61
N PRO A 149 -16.88 10.02 -15.80
CA PRO A 149 -18.18 10.66 -16.07
C PRO A 149 -18.57 11.64 -14.95
N GLU A 150 -19.14 12.79 -15.31
CA GLU A 150 -19.57 13.84 -14.35
C GLU A 150 -20.54 13.30 -13.29
N VAL A 151 -21.35 12.31 -13.64
CA VAL A 151 -22.27 11.63 -12.71
C VAL A 151 -21.59 11.07 -11.45
N CYS A 152 -20.28 10.79 -11.50
CA CYS A 152 -19.53 10.33 -10.31
C CYS A 152 -19.53 11.37 -9.20
N ALA A 153 -19.48 12.66 -9.53
CA ALA A 153 -19.60 13.76 -8.57
C ALA A 153 -20.98 13.81 -7.93
N ASP A 154 -22.04 13.67 -8.74
CA ASP A 154 -23.42 13.68 -8.24
C ASP A 154 -23.70 12.47 -7.35
N LEU A 155 -23.25 11.28 -7.77
CA LEU A 155 -23.47 10.03 -7.04
C LEU A 155 -22.82 10.06 -5.64
N VAL A 156 -21.60 10.60 -5.53
CA VAL A 156 -20.93 10.64 -4.23
C VAL A 156 -21.51 11.69 -3.26
N LEU A 157 -22.30 12.63 -3.78
CA LEU A 157 -23.02 13.64 -2.98
C LEU A 157 -24.40 13.18 -2.52
N LEU A 158 -24.88 12.01 -2.95
CA LEU A 158 -26.13 11.44 -2.47
C LEU A 158 -26.09 11.25 -0.94
N LYS A 159 -27.28 11.37 -0.31
CA LYS A 159 -27.40 11.18 1.14
C LYS A 159 -27.33 9.72 1.57
N ARG A 160 -27.77 8.80 0.70
CA ARG A 160 -27.84 7.35 0.98
C ARG A 160 -27.85 6.55 -0.31
N GLY A 161 -27.51 5.30 -0.22
CA GLY A 161 -27.51 4.36 -1.33
C GLY A 161 -26.28 3.46 -1.32
N LEU A 162 -26.17 2.57 -2.29
CA LEU A 162 -25.03 1.68 -2.47
C LEU A 162 -24.39 1.95 -3.84
N LEU A 163 -23.12 2.33 -3.83
CA LEU A 163 -22.28 2.51 -5.01
C LEU A 163 -21.24 1.39 -5.06
N LEU A 164 -21.30 0.56 -6.11
CA LEU A 164 -20.37 -0.53 -6.33
C LEU A 164 -19.44 -0.21 -7.49
N MET A 165 -18.13 -0.19 -7.21
CA MET A 165 -17.08 -0.15 -8.23
C MET A 165 -16.63 -1.57 -8.54
N VAL A 166 -16.97 -2.06 -9.74
CA VAL A 166 -16.70 -3.44 -10.16
C VAL A 166 -15.66 -3.45 -11.28
N GLY A 167 -14.72 -4.39 -11.23
CA GLY A 167 -13.71 -4.54 -12.27
C GLY A 167 -12.50 -5.34 -11.82
N ALA A 168 -11.59 -5.62 -12.75
CA ALA A 168 -10.35 -6.36 -12.51
C ALA A 168 -9.40 -5.60 -11.57
N THR A 169 -8.40 -6.30 -11.03
CA THR A 169 -7.29 -5.67 -10.29
C THR A 169 -6.56 -4.68 -11.19
N GLY A 170 -6.22 -3.50 -10.63
CA GLY A 170 -5.52 -2.45 -11.38
C GLY A 170 -6.40 -1.62 -12.34
N SER A 171 -7.73 -1.83 -12.37
CA SER A 171 -8.64 -1.05 -13.22
C SER A 171 -8.96 0.36 -12.69
N GLY A 172 -8.37 0.77 -11.57
CA GLY A 172 -8.55 2.11 -11.00
C GLY A 172 -9.71 2.24 -10.00
N LYS A 173 -10.32 1.13 -9.52
CA LYS A 173 -11.45 1.17 -8.57
C LYS A 173 -11.15 1.97 -7.31
N SER A 174 -10.07 1.63 -6.60
CA SER A 174 -9.68 2.32 -5.35
C SER A 174 -9.31 3.77 -5.61
N THR A 175 -8.62 4.07 -6.72
CA THR A 175 -8.28 5.43 -7.12
C THR A 175 -9.53 6.28 -7.37
N THR A 176 -10.53 5.70 -8.05
CA THR A 176 -11.82 6.37 -8.32
C THR A 176 -12.57 6.64 -7.02
N LEU A 177 -12.70 5.63 -6.14
CA LEU A 177 -13.39 5.81 -4.87
C LEU A 177 -12.69 6.81 -3.94
N ALA A 178 -11.35 6.79 -3.91
CA ALA A 178 -10.57 7.78 -3.15
C ALA A 178 -10.81 9.20 -3.66
N ALA A 179 -10.81 9.40 -4.99
CA ALA A 179 -11.12 10.70 -5.60
C ALA A 179 -12.56 11.16 -5.29
N MET A 180 -13.54 10.25 -5.39
CA MET A 180 -14.94 10.54 -5.05
C MET A 180 -15.10 10.92 -3.57
N LEU A 181 -14.51 10.16 -2.66
CA LEU A 181 -14.55 10.48 -1.22
C LEU A 181 -13.84 11.80 -0.91
N ASN A 182 -12.70 12.06 -1.55
CA ASN A 182 -12.02 13.33 -1.37
C ASN A 182 -12.87 14.51 -1.86
N PHE A 183 -13.54 14.36 -3.00
CA PHE A 183 -14.47 15.37 -3.51
C PHE A 183 -15.62 15.63 -2.52
N ARG A 184 -16.23 14.58 -1.95
CA ARG A 184 -17.25 14.75 -0.90
C ARG A 184 -16.67 15.43 0.35
N ASN A 185 -15.50 15.01 0.82
CA ASN A 185 -14.79 15.58 1.96
C ASN A 185 -14.51 17.08 1.79
N GLU A 186 -14.33 17.56 0.57
CA GLU A 186 -14.15 18.97 0.24
C GLU A 186 -15.46 19.78 0.24
N ASN A 187 -16.59 19.13 -0.09
CA ASN A 187 -17.83 19.81 -0.39
C ASN A 187 -18.92 19.68 0.69
N VAL A 188 -18.88 18.63 1.53
CA VAL A 188 -19.91 18.31 2.52
C VAL A 188 -19.31 18.16 3.91
N SER A 189 -20.08 18.52 4.94
CA SER A 189 -19.69 18.37 6.34
C SER A 189 -20.31 17.09 6.90
N ASP A 190 -19.66 15.95 6.67
CA ASP A 190 -20.11 14.61 7.03
C ASP A 190 -19.10 13.90 7.92
N HIS A 191 -19.52 12.76 8.47
CA HIS A 191 -18.63 11.77 9.06
C HIS A 191 -18.46 10.60 8.08
N ILE A 192 -17.24 10.46 7.54
CA ILE A 192 -16.84 9.40 6.61
C ILE A 192 -16.05 8.34 7.38
N VAL A 193 -16.48 7.09 7.32
CA VAL A 193 -15.72 5.98 7.91
C VAL A 193 -15.31 5.02 6.80
N THR A 194 -14.03 4.68 6.72
CA THR A 194 -13.52 3.67 5.80
C THR A 194 -13.08 2.41 6.55
N ILE A 195 -13.28 1.25 5.92
CA ILE A 195 -12.78 -0.05 6.38
C ILE A 195 -12.05 -0.67 5.20
N GLU A 196 -10.74 -0.81 5.31
CA GLU A 196 -9.86 -1.15 4.19
C GLU A 196 -8.86 -2.26 4.56
N ASP A 197 -8.36 -2.98 3.56
CA ASP A 197 -7.39 -4.07 3.74
C ASP A 197 -6.44 -4.16 2.53
N PRO A 198 -5.37 -3.33 2.52
CA PRO A 198 -5.02 -2.23 3.41
C PRO A 198 -5.59 -0.86 2.96
N ILE A 199 -5.31 0.20 3.74
CA ILE A 199 -5.52 1.58 3.30
C ILE A 199 -4.59 1.90 2.12
N GLU A 200 -5.17 2.31 0.98
CA GLU A 200 -4.40 2.67 -0.23
C GLU A 200 -4.14 4.19 -0.36
N PHE A 201 -5.02 5.03 0.17
CA PHE A 201 -4.92 6.49 0.14
C PHE A 201 -5.22 7.08 1.50
N LEU A 202 -4.41 8.05 1.94
CA LEU A 202 -4.61 8.74 3.22
C LEU A 202 -5.44 10.00 3.03
N HIS A 203 -6.65 10.00 3.57
CA HIS A 203 -7.52 11.15 3.59
C HIS A 203 -7.19 12.09 4.76
N THR A 204 -7.07 13.37 4.48
CA THR A 204 -7.01 14.42 5.52
C THR A 204 -8.41 14.94 5.81
N ASN A 205 -8.69 15.31 7.05
CA ASN A 205 -9.96 15.98 7.38
C ASN A 205 -10.00 17.35 6.69
N LYS A 206 -11.11 17.63 5.97
CA LYS A 206 -11.38 18.91 5.31
C LYS A 206 -12.69 19.49 5.85
N ARG A 207 -13.78 19.44 5.08
CA ARG A 207 -15.12 19.78 5.60
C ARG A 207 -15.74 18.61 6.36
N SER A 208 -15.43 17.38 5.93
CA SER A 208 -15.83 16.17 6.64
C SER A 208 -14.76 15.71 7.63
N ILE A 209 -15.18 14.89 8.60
CA ILE A 209 -14.29 14.07 9.42
C ILE A 209 -14.12 12.72 8.74
N VAL A 210 -12.88 12.28 8.53
CA VAL A 210 -12.58 10.99 7.91
C VAL A 210 -11.85 10.09 8.89
N ASN A 211 -12.46 8.98 9.25
CA ASN A 211 -11.87 7.93 10.07
C ASN A 211 -11.61 6.70 9.22
N GLN A 212 -10.34 6.41 8.96
CA GLN A 212 -9.91 5.24 8.19
C GLN A 212 -9.49 4.13 9.15
N ARG A 213 -9.97 2.91 8.89
CA ARG A 213 -9.68 1.73 9.71
C ARG A 213 -9.12 0.62 8.82
N GLU A 214 -7.91 0.19 9.12
CA GLU A 214 -7.23 -0.91 8.42
C GLU A 214 -7.49 -2.25 9.13
N VAL A 215 -7.85 -3.27 8.36
CA VAL A 215 -7.99 -4.64 8.87
C VAL A 215 -6.61 -5.18 9.25
N GLY A 216 -6.52 -5.84 10.40
CA GLY A 216 -5.26 -6.36 10.95
C GLY A 216 -4.53 -5.35 11.85
N LEU A 217 -4.75 -4.04 11.65
CA LEU A 217 -4.12 -2.98 12.44
C LEU A 217 -5.12 -2.30 13.39
N ASP A 218 -6.22 -1.74 12.86
CA ASP A 218 -7.21 -0.96 13.60
C ASP A 218 -8.46 -1.78 13.94
N THR A 219 -8.64 -2.89 13.27
CA THR A 219 -9.72 -3.86 13.49
C THR A 219 -9.26 -5.28 13.14
N ARG A 220 -9.83 -6.28 13.81
CA ARG A 220 -9.43 -7.68 13.62
C ARG A 220 -10.02 -8.33 12.35
N SER A 221 -11.11 -7.81 11.81
CA SER A 221 -11.72 -8.32 10.58
C SER A 221 -12.72 -7.32 10.01
N TYR A 222 -13.05 -7.45 8.72
CA TYR A 222 -14.12 -6.70 8.06
C TYR A 222 -15.45 -6.85 8.79
N THR A 223 -15.90 -8.06 9.03
CA THR A 223 -17.17 -8.37 9.71
C THR A 223 -17.29 -7.66 11.05
N ARG A 224 -16.22 -7.68 11.86
CA ARG A 224 -16.22 -6.99 13.16
C ARG A 224 -16.30 -5.48 13.02
N ALA A 225 -15.57 -4.93 12.06
CA ALA A 225 -15.58 -3.48 11.79
C ALA A 225 -16.95 -3.02 11.29
N LEU A 226 -17.54 -3.75 10.33
CA LEU A 226 -18.87 -3.45 9.75
C LEU A 226 -19.99 -3.53 10.79
N ARG A 227 -19.98 -4.55 11.66
CA ARG A 227 -20.95 -4.66 12.77
C ARG A 227 -20.88 -3.48 13.75
N GLY A 228 -19.70 -2.88 13.87
CA GLY A 228 -19.47 -1.75 14.78
C GLY A 228 -19.65 -0.37 14.16
N VAL A 229 -19.62 -0.26 12.82
CA VAL A 229 -19.52 1.02 12.13
C VAL A 229 -20.69 1.96 12.40
N VAL A 230 -21.91 1.44 12.52
CA VAL A 230 -23.13 2.24 12.79
C VAL A 230 -23.03 3.01 14.12
N ARG A 231 -22.29 2.47 15.10
CA ARG A 231 -22.11 3.13 16.40
C ARG A 231 -21.20 4.35 16.33
N ALA A 232 -20.47 4.51 15.23
CA ALA A 232 -19.67 5.70 14.97
C ALA A 232 -20.50 6.83 14.34
N ALA A 233 -21.81 6.62 14.12
CA ALA A 233 -22.70 7.58 13.46
C ALA A 233 -22.15 8.13 12.13
N PRO A 234 -21.76 7.27 11.17
CA PRO A 234 -21.25 7.72 9.88
C PRO A 234 -22.41 8.18 8.97
N ASP A 235 -22.13 9.17 8.14
CA ASP A 235 -22.98 9.51 6.99
C ASP A 235 -22.58 8.69 5.76
N VAL A 236 -21.28 8.43 5.63
CA VAL A 236 -20.67 7.69 4.52
C VAL A 236 -19.80 6.56 5.04
N ILE A 237 -19.92 5.39 4.41
CA ILE A 237 -19.11 4.20 4.74
C ILE A 237 -18.44 3.71 3.46
N LEU A 238 -17.09 3.64 3.46
CA LEU A 238 -16.34 2.93 2.42
C LEU A 238 -15.99 1.54 2.92
N ILE A 239 -16.37 0.52 2.15
CA ILE A 239 -15.93 -0.87 2.30
C ILE A 239 -14.89 -1.10 1.21
N GLY A 240 -13.62 -1.24 1.59
CA GLY A 240 -12.50 -1.33 0.65
C GLY A 240 -12.73 -2.42 -0.39
N GLU A 241 -13.19 -3.60 0.03
CA GLU A 241 -13.54 -4.70 -0.86
C GLU A 241 -14.62 -5.61 -0.26
N ILE A 242 -15.62 -5.97 -1.07
CA ILE A 242 -16.61 -7.01 -0.75
C ILE A 242 -16.12 -8.33 -1.32
N ARG A 243 -15.80 -9.30 -0.45
CA ARG A 243 -15.27 -10.62 -0.80
C ARG A 243 -16.25 -11.76 -0.57
N ASP A 244 -17.32 -11.52 0.21
CA ASP A 244 -18.25 -12.54 0.65
C ASP A 244 -19.69 -12.01 0.73
N ARG A 245 -20.62 -12.95 0.85
CA ARG A 245 -22.04 -12.67 0.93
C ARG A 245 -22.42 -11.87 2.18
N GLU A 246 -21.81 -12.15 3.34
CA GLU A 246 -22.12 -11.46 4.60
C GLU A 246 -21.78 -9.96 4.50
N SER A 247 -20.62 -9.63 3.90
CA SER A 247 -20.21 -8.24 3.66
C SER A 247 -21.17 -7.53 2.68
N MET A 248 -21.64 -8.22 1.65
CA MET A 248 -22.62 -7.66 0.70
C MET A 248 -23.97 -7.41 1.37
N GLU A 249 -24.50 -8.37 2.10
CA GLU A 249 -25.77 -8.22 2.85
C GLU A 249 -25.67 -7.05 3.85
N THR A 250 -24.53 -6.91 4.52
CA THR A 250 -24.28 -5.79 5.42
C THR A 250 -24.26 -4.45 4.70
N ALA A 251 -23.58 -4.36 3.53
CA ALA A 251 -23.54 -3.15 2.71
C ALA A 251 -24.94 -2.72 2.26
N ILE A 252 -25.76 -3.66 1.80
CA ILE A 252 -27.16 -3.42 1.41
C ILE A 252 -27.99 -2.90 2.60
N ASN A 253 -27.87 -3.53 3.76
CA ASN A 253 -28.58 -3.14 4.97
C ASN A 253 -28.19 -1.72 5.42
N LEU A 254 -26.89 -1.38 5.41
CA LEU A 254 -26.39 -0.06 5.75
C LEU A 254 -26.94 1.00 4.79
N ALA A 255 -26.95 0.74 3.49
CA ALA A 255 -27.52 1.63 2.48
C ALA A 255 -29.04 1.79 2.67
N GLY A 256 -29.76 0.72 3.03
CA GLY A 256 -31.20 0.74 3.34
C GLY A 256 -31.54 1.51 4.59
N THR A 257 -30.63 1.58 5.56
CA THR A 257 -30.83 2.28 6.84
C THR A 257 -30.39 3.75 6.83
N GLY A 258 -30.06 4.29 5.66
CA GLY A 258 -29.85 5.74 5.50
C GLY A 258 -28.42 6.21 5.26
N HIS A 259 -27.46 5.30 5.14
CA HIS A 259 -26.06 5.62 4.88
C HIS A 259 -25.75 5.62 3.38
N LEU A 260 -24.79 6.44 2.94
CA LEU A 260 -24.15 6.25 1.65
C LEU A 260 -23.02 5.23 1.80
N VAL A 261 -23.14 4.10 1.11
CA VAL A 261 -22.16 3.03 1.14
C VAL A 261 -21.44 2.98 -0.21
N LEU A 262 -20.12 3.04 -0.18
CA LEU A 262 -19.25 2.83 -1.34
C LEU A 262 -18.47 1.53 -1.13
N ALA A 263 -18.32 0.72 -2.18
CA ALA A 263 -17.54 -0.50 -2.07
C ALA A 263 -16.87 -0.88 -3.38
N THR A 264 -15.77 -1.65 -3.30
CA THR A 264 -15.22 -2.32 -4.48
C THR A 264 -15.63 -3.79 -4.51
N MET A 265 -15.66 -4.34 -5.71
CA MET A 265 -15.84 -5.76 -5.95
C MET A 265 -14.95 -6.22 -7.12
N HIS A 266 -14.34 -7.39 -6.98
CA HIS A 266 -13.59 -7.99 -8.07
C HIS A 266 -14.53 -8.89 -8.89
N ALA A 267 -14.77 -8.51 -10.13
CA ALA A 267 -15.44 -9.36 -11.12
C ALA A 267 -14.87 -9.04 -12.50
N ASN A 268 -14.67 -10.07 -13.31
CA ASN A 268 -14.23 -9.92 -14.70
C ASN A 268 -15.42 -9.81 -15.65
N ASN A 269 -16.60 -10.26 -15.25
CA ASN A 269 -17.87 -10.20 -15.97
C ASN A 269 -19.05 -10.33 -14.99
N CYS A 270 -20.26 -10.13 -15.48
CA CYS A 270 -21.50 -10.25 -14.71
C CYS A 270 -22.13 -11.65 -14.77
N ALA A 271 -21.37 -12.67 -15.17
CA ALA A 271 -21.87 -14.05 -15.28
C ALA A 271 -21.51 -14.88 -14.04
#